data_9209be846e8500e147cd3f4133ea577e
#
_entry.id   9209be846e8500e147cd3f4133ea577e
#
_cell.length_a   1.000
_cell.length_b   1.000
_cell.length_c   1.000
_cell.angle_alpha   90.00
_cell.angle_beta   90.00
_cell.angle_gamma   90.00
#
_symmetry.space_group_name_H-M   'P 1'
#
loop_
_entity.id
_entity.type
_entity.pdbx_description
1 polymer ?
#
loop_
_entity_poly.entity_id
_entity_poly.type
_entity_poly.pdbx_seq_one_letter_code
_entity_poly.pdbx_strand_id
1 'polypeptide(L)'
;MARTLFLLYFLLLSVYNSFAQPRIDSYKLITGKAKEYHKSEWDIQVSAAFGNAYDQADISLDMAITSPSGKPILLPCYFDSGDGEASVWKARFAPQETGKYSYHFILHSQGKQAVSAKAVFDAGPGDGKGFLHKNNLWTFKYDNGELFRGIGENVGWESRSFEKDKWTYDYLLPKLSSNGANFFRTWMCYWNLPLEWKKVNSTKRYSNSDAYYNPGAIKRMDELVNLTDSLNLKFMLTMDWHGHLMEGGGWKNSNYNALNGGPAKTPTEYFTSQKARAMYKNKLRYIVARWGYSTSIAAFEFFNEIDNAAFNGADSVLIPLHYITEWHDEMSRYLKDIDPYRHLVTTSVSHRDIPGMNSIAYIDFNQKHIYKHTEKIPGIYWNYINGFGKPYVVGEFGYRWEDDDRKYAAEADYDFKRGLWYGLFSPCPILPMSWWWEMFDEQNMEPYFKGVRQISDEMLKAGKGSFEQFDVSSGNIESYGVKCGSKYFIYLLNNTDSTVSTAVSFAAAGKNYTISYFDPNDRSTQPGGKTTVQASKIVIGGFSLPAKKEKLIVVTAN
;
A
#
# COMPACT_ATOMS: atom_id res chain seq x y z
N MET A 1 -66.53 33.09 53.81
CA MET A 1 -66.05 32.54 52.53
C MET A 1 -64.54 32.83 52.36
N ALA A 2 -63.71 31.93 52.81
CA ALA A 2 -62.26 32.08 52.70
C ALA A 2 -61.78 31.21 51.55
N ARG A 3 -61.15 31.81 50.54
CA ARG A 3 -60.49 31.13 49.45
C ARG A 3 -59.02 30.90 49.79
N THR A 4 -58.64 29.64 50.00
CA THR A 4 -57.27 29.23 50.23
C THR A 4 -56.58 29.03 48.84
N LEU A 5 -55.55 29.84 48.58
CA LEU A 5 -54.70 29.66 47.40
C LEU A 5 -53.63 28.64 47.77
N PHE A 6 -53.59 27.52 47.00
CA PHE A 6 -52.51 26.54 47.01
C PHE A 6 -51.44 26.98 45.99
N LEU A 7 -50.26 27.40 46.46
CA LEU A 7 -49.06 27.57 45.60
C LEU A 7 -48.38 26.22 45.44
N LEU A 8 -48.40 25.68 44.23
CA LEU A 8 -47.59 24.54 43.86
C LEU A 8 -46.18 25.05 43.46
N TYR A 9 -45.19 24.78 44.28
CA TYR A 9 -43.79 24.95 43.94
C TYR A 9 -43.34 23.73 43.08
N PHE A 10 -43.15 23.93 41.78
CA PHE A 10 -42.46 22.96 40.95
C PHE A 10 -40.94 23.09 41.17
N LEU A 11 -40.36 22.19 41.94
CA LEU A 11 -38.91 22.03 42.00
C LEU A 11 -38.47 21.36 40.69
N LEU A 12 -37.95 22.13 39.74
CA LEU A 12 -37.15 21.64 38.64
C LEU A 12 -35.81 21.15 39.20
N LEU A 13 -35.73 19.86 39.51
CA LEU A 13 -34.46 19.18 39.70
C LEU A 13 -33.80 19.07 38.31
N SER A 14 -32.99 20.07 37.96
CA SER A 14 -31.99 19.91 36.90
C SER A 14 -30.97 18.86 37.38
N VAL A 15 -31.14 17.63 36.91
CA VAL A 15 -30.12 16.60 37.06
C VAL A 15 -28.95 17.06 36.18
N TYR A 16 -28.04 17.82 36.77
CA TYR A 16 -26.73 17.97 36.20
C TYR A 16 -26.08 16.58 36.21
N ASN A 17 -26.11 15.88 35.08
CA ASN A 17 -25.19 14.77 34.86
C ASN A 17 -23.78 15.35 34.93
N SER A 18 -23.22 15.40 36.12
CA SER A 18 -21.82 15.72 36.35
C SER A 18 -21.01 14.50 35.83
N PHE A 19 -20.80 14.43 34.52
CA PHE A 19 -19.83 13.49 34.03
C PHE A 19 -18.50 13.71 34.75
N ALA A 20 -17.94 12.66 35.33
CA ALA A 20 -16.65 12.71 35.98
C ALA A 20 -15.61 13.33 35.04
N GLN A 21 -14.65 14.07 35.58
CA GLN A 21 -13.56 14.62 34.76
C GLN A 21 -12.78 13.46 34.13
N PRO A 22 -12.50 13.52 32.82
CA PRO A 22 -11.67 12.50 32.20
C PRO A 22 -10.30 12.47 32.87
N ARG A 23 -9.74 11.29 33.06
CA ARG A 23 -8.48 11.08 33.76
C ARG A 23 -7.65 9.98 33.09
N ILE A 24 -6.35 10.19 33.03
CA ILE A 24 -5.35 9.19 32.67
C ILE A 24 -4.79 8.65 34.00
N ASP A 25 -5.21 7.44 34.36
CA ASP A 25 -4.94 6.85 35.68
C ASP A 25 -3.51 6.36 35.82
N SER A 26 -3.04 5.66 34.79
CA SER A 26 -1.67 5.18 34.70
C SER A 26 -1.27 4.89 33.25
N TYR A 27 0.02 4.84 33.01
CA TYR A 27 0.57 4.42 31.71
C TYR A 27 1.94 3.77 31.90
N LYS A 28 2.22 2.76 31.06
CA LYS A 28 3.45 1.96 31.17
C LYS A 28 3.89 1.52 29.78
N LEU A 29 5.20 1.70 29.49
CA LEU A 29 5.86 1.06 28.37
C LEU A 29 5.97 -0.45 28.66
N ILE A 30 5.33 -1.29 27.84
CA ILE A 30 5.30 -2.75 28.02
C ILE A 30 6.35 -3.46 27.15
N THR A 31 6.83 -2.84 26.09
CA THR A 31 8.00 -3.31 25.35
C THR A 31 9.26 -3.09 26.20
N GLY A 32 10.11 -4.08 26.33
CA GLY A 32 11.28 -4.00 27.21
C GLY A 32 12.20 -2.82 26.88
N LYS A 33 13.01 -2.91 25.83
CA LYS A 33 13.88 -1.82 25.35
C LYS A 33 13.39 -1.32 24.01
N ALA A 34 13.10 -0.04 23.90
CA ALA A 34 12.76 0.59 22.63
C ALA A 34 13.99 0.59 21.70
N LYS A 35 13.76 0.33 20.42
CA LYS A 35 14.79 0.36 19.37
C LYS A 35 14.27 1.15 18.16
N GLU A 36 15.18 1.81 17.48
CA GLU A 36 14.89 2.51 16.23
C GLU A 36 14.23 1.58 15.21
N TYR A 37 13.14 2.04 14.61
CA TYR A 37 12.28 1.33 13.65
C TYR A 37 11.63 0.02 14.12
N HIS A 38 11.62 -0.24 15.43
CA HIS A 38 10.91 -1.36 16.03
C HIS A 38 9.74 -0.89 16.89
N LYS A 39 8.73 -1.73 16.98
CA LYS A 39 7.53 -1.46 17.78
C LYS A 39 7.86 -1.27 19.26
N SER A 40 7.49 -0.13 19.80
CA SER A 40 7.36 0.14 21.23
C SER A 40 5.89 0.32 21.55
N GLU A 41 5.39 -0.36 22.60
CA GLU A 41 3.96 -0.36 22.95
C GLU A 41 3.76 0.07 24.40
N TRP A 42 2.77 0.89 24.64
CA TRP A 42 2.33 1.35 25.95
C TRP A 42 0.91 0.87 26.23
N ASP A 43 0.65 0.48 27.49
CA ASP A 43 -0.69 0.36 28.04
C ASP A 43 -1.02 1.62 28.82
N ILE A 44 -2.22 2.17 28.60
CA ILE A 44 -2.70 3.40 29.20
C ILE A 44 -4.08 3.12 29.82
N GLN A 45 -4.22 3.30 31.13
CA GLN A 45 -5.49 3.19 31.85
C GLN A 45 -6.18 4.54 31.84
N VAL A 46 -7.45 4.56 31.45
CA VAL A 46 -8.25 5.77 31.27
C VAL A 46 -9.58 5.62 31.98
N SER A 47 -9.93 6.61 32.80
CA SER A 47 -11.29 6.81 33.35
C SER A 47 -11.93 8.00 32.64
N ALA A 48 -12.91 7.74 31.78
CA ALA A 48 -13.62 8.79 31.03
C ALA A 48 -14.96 8.26 30.51
N ALA A 49 -15.98 9.09 30.51
CA ALA A 49 -17.26 8.73 29.92
C ALA A 49 -17.19 8.84 28.39
N PHE A 50 -17.68 7.84 27.68
CA PHE A 50 -17.85 7.83 26.23
C PHE A 50 -18.97 6.86 25.80
N GLY A 51 -19.60 7.14 24.69
CA GLY A 51 -20.59 6.25 24.06
C GLY A 51 -19.96 5.31 23.03
N ASN A 52 -18.91 5.79 22.33
CA ASN A 52 -18.21 5.02 21.31
C ASN A 52 -16.70 5.30 21.35
N ALA A 53 -15.93 4.33 21.84
CA ALA A 53 -14.47 4.42 21.95
C ALA A 53 -13.74 4.59 20.59
N TYR A 54 -14.40 4.32 19.47
CA TYR A 54 -13.85 4.43 18.13
C TYR A 54 -14.26 5.74 17.43
N ASP A 55 -15.06 6.57 18.07
CA ASP A 55 -15.39 7.90 17.55
C ASP A 55 -14.51 8.97 18.21
N GLN A 56 -13.58 9.53 17.44
CA GLN A 56 -12.65 10.54 17.93
C GLN A 56 -13.35 11.84 18.38
N ALA A 57 -14.60 12.07 17.96
CA ALA A 57 -15.40 13.20 18.43
C ALA A 57 -15.99 12.96 19.83
N ASP A 58 -16.18 11.71 20.21
CA ASP A 58 -16.66 11.30 21.53
C ASP A 58 -15.50 11.17 22.52
N ILE A 59 -14.48 10.38 22.15
CA ILE A 59 -13.25 10.23 22.93
C ILE A 59 -12.04 10.05 22.02
N SER A 60 -10.93 10.70 22.37
CA SER A 60 -9.64 10.47 21.71
C SER A 60 -8.49 10.55 22.69
N LEU A 61 -7.50 9.68 22.49
CA LEU A 61 -6.24 9.71 23.23
C LEU A 61 -5.10 9.85 22.23
N ASP A 62 -4.20 10.78 22.49
CA ASP A 62 -2.98 11.00 21.72
C ASP A 62 -1.74 10.96 22.60
N MET A 63 -0.65 10.47 22.08
CA MET A 63 0.67 10.53 22.68
C MET A 63 1.48 11.66 22.03
N ALA A 64 1.69 12.76 22.77
CA ALA A 64 2.54 13.85 22.34
C ALA A 64 3.99 13.51 22.69
N ILE A 65 4.84 13.39 21.69
CA ILE A 65 6.22 12.94 21.78
C ILE A 65 7.15 14.07 21.32
N THR A 66 8.29 14.21 21.98
CA THR A 66 9.41 15.03 21.49
C THR A 66 10.60 14.10 21.25
N SER A 67 11.10 14.07 20.04
CA SER A 67 12.25 13.22 19.65
C SER A 67 13.58 13.75 20.22
N PRO A 68 14.67 12.98 20.16
CA PRO A 68 15.99 13.44 20.57
C PRO A 68 16.46 14.69 19.85
N SER A 69 16.09 14.88 18.59
CA SER A 69 16.39 16.09 17.80
C SER A 69 15.47 17.29 18.15
N GLY A 70 14.47 17.11 19.03
CA GLY A 70 13.51 18.14 19.39
C GLY A 70 12.27 18.20 18.48
N LYS A 71 12.10 17.30 17.54
CA LYS A 71 10.94 17.25 16.64
C LYS A 71 9.68 16.85 17.42
N PRO A 72 8.58 17.63 17.36
CA PRO A 72 7.30 17.23 17.93
C PRO A 72 6.62 16.19 17.05
N ILE A 73 6.03 15.19 17.68
CA ILE A 73 5.27 14.10 17.05
C ILE A 73 3.97 13.94 17.83
N LEU A 74 2.84 13.88 17.15
CA LEU A 74 1.55 13.53 17.72
C LEU A 74 1.14 12.16 17.17
N LEU A 75 1.07 11.16 18.06
CA LEU A 75 0.74 9.78 17.71
C LEU A 75 -0.66 9.45 18.21
N PRO A 76 -1.61 9.07 17.34
CA PRO A 76 -2.91 8.59 17.79
C PRO A 76 -2.76 7.27 18.56
N CYS A 77 -3.53 7.15 19.67
CA CYS A 77 -3.67 5.91 20.42
C CYS A 77 -4.99 5.22 20.05
N TYR A 78 -5.09 3.91 20.28
CA TYR A 78 -6.31 3.16 20.01
C TYR A 78 -6.88 2.52 21.26
N PHE A 79 -8.20 2.40 21.30
CA PHE A 79 -8.93 1.68 22.33
C PHE A 79 -8.66 0.17 22.21
N ASP A 80 -8.34 -0.47 23.32
CA ASP A 80 -8.07 -1.92 23.38
C ASP A 80 -9.22 -2.66 24.06
N SER A 81 -9.63 -2.23 25.24
CA SER A 81 -10.68 -2.90 26.02
C SER A 81 -11.27 -2.00 27.11
N GLY A 82 -12.37 -2.46 27.73
CA GLY A 82 -13.04 -1.75 28.81
C GLY A 82 -14.36 -1.11 28.40
N ASP A 83 -14.83 -0.16 29.16
CA ASP A 83 -16.10 0.54 28.97
C ASP A 83 -15.97 2.06 29.24
N GLY A 84 -17.11 2.76 29.32
CA GLY A 84 -17.17 4.20 29.54
C GLY A 84 -16.74 4.68 30.93
N GLU A 85 -16.36 3.80 31.85
CA GLU A 85 -15.88 4.17 33.19
C GLU A 85 -14.40 3.85 33.38
N ALA A 86 -13.96 2.69 32.88
CA ALA A 86 -12.58 2.22 32.97
C ALA A 86 -12.18 1.49 31.66
N SER A 87 -11.20 2.03 30.98
CA SER A 87 -10.76 1.50 29.68
C SER A 87 -9.24 1.43 29.57
N VAL A 88 -8.79 0.50 28.74
CA VAL A 88 -7.39 0.32 28.36
C VAL A 88 -7.21 0.83 26.94
N TRP A 89 -6.26 1.71 26.78
CA TRP A 89 -5.82 2.23 25.50
C TRP A 89 -4.38 1.84 25.25
N LYS A 90 -3.98 1.79 23.98
CA LYS A 90 -2.61 1.48 23.61
C LYS A 90 -2.03 2.52 22.67
N ALA A 91 -0.74 2.78 22.84
CA ALA A 91 0.08 3.51 21.88
C ALA A 91 1.12 2.56 21.30
N ARG A 92 1.28 2.55 19.97
CA ARG A 92 2.32 1.80 19.27
C ARG A 92 3.20 2.78 18.49
N PHE A 93 4.44 2.89 18.90
CA PHE A 93 5.40 3.82 18.30
C PHE A 93 6.66 3.09 17.83
N ALA A 94 7.14 3.41 16.63
CA ALA A 94 8.47 3.05 16.16
C ALA A 94 9.36 4.31 16.22
N PRO A 95 10.33 4.38 17.14
CA PRO A 95 11.28 5.49 17.19
C PRO A 95 12.03 5.61 15.86
N GLN A 96 12.17 6.83 15.34
CA GLN A 96 12.91 7.11 14.09
C GLN A 96 14.32 7.67 14.36
N GLU A 97 14.70 7.84 15.62
CA GLU A 97 15.99 8.34 16.06
C GLU A 97 16.46 7.56 17.28
N THR A 98 17.75 7.31 17.39
CA THR A 98 18.36 6.80 18.62
C THR A 98 18.50 7.93 19.65
N GLY A 99 18.19 7.66 20.92
CA GLY A 99 18.37 8.62 22.01
C GLY A 99 17.16 8.75 22.92
N LYS A 100 17.14 9.83 23.70
CA LYS A 100 16.13 10.10 24.73
C LYS A 100 14.93 10.82 24.13
N TYR A 101 13.75 10.21 24.28
CA TYR A 101 12.45 10.78 23.96
C TYR A 101 11.75 11.26 25.23
N SER A 102 11.00 12.35 25.15
CA SER A 102 10.03 12.73 26.17
C SER A 102 8.62 12.63 25.62
N TYR A 103 7.66 12.30 26.46
CA TYR A 103 6.27 12.14 26.04
C TYR A 103 5.28 12.44 27.16
N HIS A 104 4.03 12.71 26.79
CA HIS A 104 2.87 12.75 27.66
C HIS A 104 1.63 12.38 26.83
N PHE A 105 0.56 11.99 27.52
CA PHE A 105 -0.71 11.65 26.89
C PHE A 105 -1.70 12.80 27.01
N ILE A 106 -2.51 13.00 25.98
CA ILE A 106 -3.58 14.00 25.88
C ILE A 106 -4.88 13.25 25.62
N LEU A 107 -5.79 13.30 26.57
CA LEU A 107 -7.11 12.69 26.51
C LEU A 107 -8.17 13.75 26.29
N HIS A 108 -9.00 13.58 25.27
CA HIS A 108 -10.21 14.37 25.07
C HIS A 108 -11.45 13.47 25.24
N SER A 109 -12.43 13.90 25.99
CA SER A 109 -13.71 13.22 26.15
C SER A 109 -14.80 14.22 26.51
N GLN A 110 -15.95 14.16 25.83
CA GLN A 110 -17.13 14.97 26.10
C GLN A 110 -16.80 16.50 26.19
N GLY A 111 -15.95 17.00 25.31
CA GLY A 111 -15.51 18.41 25.28
C GLY A 111 -14.55 18.82 26.41
N LYS A 112 -14.11 17.89 27.25
CA LYS A 112 -13.12 18.09 28.32
C LYS A 112 -11.77 17.49 27.92
N GLN A 113 -10.70 17.98 28.56
CA GLN A 113 -9.34 17.50 28.31
C GLN A 113 -8.66 17.09 29.62
N ALA A 114 -7.85 16.04 29.57
CA ALA A 114 -6.89 15.68 30.61
C ALA A 114 -5.50 15.43 29.95
N VAL A 115 -4.46 15.81 30.71
CA VAL A 115 -3.06 15.64 30.25
C VAL A 115 -2.29 14.90 31.33
N SER A 116 -1.54 13.87 30.95
CA SER A 116 -0.69 13.14 31.88
C SER A 116 0.56 13.93 32.29
N ALA A 117 1.24 13.50 33.34
CA ALA A 117 2.61 13.93 33.60
C ALA A 117 3.54 13.58 32.42
N LYS A 118 4.62 14.35 32.27
CA LYS A 118 5.67 14.03 31.30
C LYS A 118 6.51 12.84 31.77
N ALA A 119 6.85 11.97 30.84
CA ALA A 119 7.74 10.85 31.04
C ALA A 119 8.80 10.78 29.94
N VAL A 120 9.76 9.90 30.12
CA VAL A 120 10.86 9.71 29.14
C VAL A 120 11.08 8.22 28.89
N PHE A 121 11.62 7.91 27.71
CA PHE A 121 12.19 6.60 27.38
C PHE A 121 13.42 6.77 26.49
N ASP A 122 14.29 5.80 26.49
CA ASP A 122 15.46 5.77 25.62
C ASP A 122 15.25 4.74 24.52
N ALA A 123 15.49 5.13 23.25
CA ALA A 123 15.54 4.25 22.10
C ALA A 123 17.00 3.93 21.75
N GLY A 124 17.33 2.66 21.73
CA GLY A 124 18.63 2.17 21.26
C GLY A 124 18.67 2.05 19.73
N PRO A 125 19.86 1.77 19.16
CA PRO A 125 19.99 1.53 17.72
C PRO A 125 19.19 0.28 17.31
N GLY A 126 18.57 0.36 16.14
CA GLY A 126 17.90 -0.72 15.45
C GLY A 126 18.65 -1.15 14.20
N ASP A 127 18.19 -2.21 13.57
CA ASP A 127 18.70 -2.76 12.31
C ASP A 127 17.75 -2.49 11.13
N GLY A 128 16.64 -1.77 11.37
CA GLY A 128 15.64 -1.41 10.37
C GLY A 128 16.16 -0.33 9.40
N LYS A 129 15.61 -0.34 8.18
CA LYS A 129 15.91 0.70 7.16
C LYS A 129 15.00 1.94 7.29
N GLY A 130 13.97 1.83 8.10
CA GLY A 130 12.95 2.87 8.27
C GLY A 130 11.78 2.75 7.28
N PHE A 131 11.01 3.83 7.19
CA PHE A 131 9.83 3.92 6.35
C PHE A 131 10.20 4.27 4.91
N LEU A 132 9.31 3.91 3.97
CA LEU A 132 9.49 4.25 2.56
C LEU A 132 8.84 5.59 2.22
N HIS A 133 9.57 6.40 1.48
CA HIS A 133 9.13 7.71 1.00
C HIS A 133 9.35 7.85 -0.50
N LYS A 134 8.64 8.79 -1.11
CA LYS A 134 8.86 9.18 -2.50
C LYS A 134 10.29 9.71 -2.68
N ASN A 135 11.00 9.22 -3.69
CA ASN A 135 12.31 9.72 -4.07
C ASN A 135 12.27 10.39 -5.45
N ASN A 136 12.02 9.61 -6.49
CA ASN A 136 11.84 10.09 -7.86
C ASN A 136 10.85 9.21 -8.62
N LEU A 137 10.79 9.31 -9.94
CA LEU A 137 9.86 8.53 -10.76
C LEU A 137 10.19 7.04 -10.81
N TRP A 138 11.45 6.65 -10.53
CA TRP A 138 11.96 5.29 -10.65
C TRP A 138 12.05 4.54 -9.33
N THR A 139 12.18 5.26 -8.23
CA THR A 139 12.50 4.66 -6.93
C THR A 139 11.75 5.33 -5.79
N PHE A 140 11.44 4.56 -4.78
CA PHE A 140 11.25 5.03 -3.42
C PHE A 140 12.58 4.99 -2.67
N LYS A 141 12.59 5.52 -1.45
CA LYS A 141 13.77 5.59 -0.60
C LYS A 141 13.38 5.38 0.86
N TYR A 142 14.16 4.57 1.56
CA TYR A 142 14.05 4.42 3.01
C TYR A 142 14.58 5.63 3.78
N ASP A 143 14.23 5.76 5.06
CA ASP A 143 14.78 6.81 5.95
C ASP A 143 16.30 6.77 6.01
N ASN A 144 16.93 5.59 5.97
CA ASN A 144 18.39 5.44 5.95
C ASN A 144 19.06 5.84 4.61
N GLY A 145 18.28 6.25 3.62
CA GLY A 145 18.74 6.67 2.30
C GLY A 145 18.87 5.56 1.26
N GLU A 146 18.69 4.30 1.62
CA GLU A 146 18.71 3.20 0.65
C GLU A 146 17.56 3.31 -0.33
N LEU A 147 17.84 3.01 -1.60
CA LEU A 147 16.85 3.05 -2.66
C LEU A 147 16.04 1.76 -2.69
N PHE A 148 14.78 1.88 -3.10
CA PHE A 148 13.84 0.78 -3.18
C PHE A 148 13.11 0.77 -4.53
N ARG A 149 13.00 -0.43 -5.12
CA ARG A 149 12.04 -0.76 -6.17
C ARG A 149 11.25 -1.97 -5.72
N GLY A 150 9.91 -1.86 -5.71
CA GLY A 150 9.02 -2.95 -5.37
C GLY A 150 8.96 -4.00 -6.48
N ILE A 151 9.13 -5.27 -6.12
CA ILE A 151 9.07 -6.42 -7.02
C ILE A 151 8.21 -7.48 -6.35
N GLY A 152 7.16 -7.92 -7.01
CA GLY A 152 6.25 -8.93 -6.49
C GLY A 152 4.95 -8.96 -7.26
N GLU A 153 3.90 -9.40 -6.58
CA GLU A 153 2.57 -9.59 -7.16
C GLU A 153 1.46 -9.21 -6.20
N ASN A 154 0.23 -9.27 -6.67
CA ASN A 154 -0.91 -9.24 -5.77
C ASN A 154 -1.01 -10.54 -4.96
N VAL A 155 -1.28 -10.41 -3.67
CA VAL A 155 -1.90 -11.42 -2.84
C VAL A 155 -3.14 -10.74 -2.26
N GLY A 156 -4.10 -10.49 -3.14
CA GLY A 156 -5.27 -9.66 -2.87
C GLY A 156 -6.06 -10.12 -1.65
N TRP A 157 -6.10 -11.42 -1.43
CA TRP A 157 -6.68 -12.08 -0.26
C TRP A 157 -6.15 -13.49 -0.10
N GLU A 158 -6.36 -14.06 1.07
CA GLU A 158 -6.17 -15.48 1.31
C GLU A 158 -7.28 -16.28 0.62
N SER A 159 -7.04 -17.54 0.28
CA SER A 159 -8.05 -18.39 -0.36
C SER A 159 -9.44 -18.19 0.27
N ARG A 160 -10.44 -17.87 -0.52
CA ARG A 160 -11.79 -17.56 -0.05
C ARG A 160 -12.45 -18.70 0.73
N SER A 161 -12.20 -19.92 0.29
CA SER A 161 -12.77 -21.10 0.96
C SER A 161 -12.07 -21.43 2.26
N PHE A 162 -10.82 -21.01 2.45
CA PHE A 162 -9.92 -21.48 3.52
C PHE A 162 -9.95 -23.01 3.69
N GLU A 163 -10.44 -23.71 2.70
CA GLU A 163 -10.58 -25.16 2.69
C GLU A 163 -9.23 -25.82 2.46
N LYS A 164 -8.31 -25.08 1.83
CA LYS A 164 -6.94 -25.48 1.62
C LYS A 164 -6.06 -24.62 2.53
N ASP A 165 -5.12 -25.22 3.23
CA ASP A 165 -4.04 -24.52 3.96
C ASP A 165 -3.09 -23.78 2.99
N LYS A 166 -3.19 -24.12 1.73
CA LYS A 166 -2.54 -23.47 0.59
C LYS A 166 -3.18 -22.10 0.33
N TRP A 167 -2.37 -21.15 -0.16
CA TRP A 167 -2.75 -19.79 -0.52
C TRP A 167 -3.20 -18.89 0.65
N THR A 168 -2.70 -19.21 1.84
CA THR A 168 -2.71 -18.30 2.97
C THR A 168 -1.49 -17.37 2.92
N TYR A 169 -1.51 -16.27 3.69
CA TYR A 169 -0.32 -15.43 3.83
C TYR A 169 0.87 -16.22 4.35
N ASP A 170 0.64 -17.13 5.32
CA ASP A 170 1.67 -17.97 5.90
C ASP A 170 2.32 -18.94 4.90
N TYR A 171 1.63 -19.27 3.82
CA TYR A 171 2.15 -20.08 2.72
C TYR A 171 2.80 -19.22 1.62
N LEU A 172 2.08 -18.19 1.12
CA LEU A 172 2.50 -17.43 -0.06
C LEU A 172 3.66 -16.47 0.24
N LEU A 173 3.61 -15.73 1.35
CA LEU A 173 4.59 -14.68 1.62
C LEU A 173 6.01 -15.22 1.85
N PRO A 174 6.24 -16.33 2.60
CA PRO A 174 7.57 -16.94 2.65
C PRO A 174 8.06 -17.41 1.29
N LYS A 175 7.18 -17.94 0.45
CA LYS A 175 7.53 -18.38 -0.92
C LYS A 175 7.94 -17.20 -1.79
N LEU A 176 7.19 -16.10 -1.78
CA LEU A 176 7.53 -14.86 -2.48
C LEU A 176 8.86 -14.29 -2.00
N SER A 177 9.04 -14.11 -0.69
CA SER A 177 10.28 -13.57 -0.11
C SER A 177 11.50 -14.41 -0.47
N SER A 178 11.43 -15.73 -0.32
CA SER A 178 12.53 -16.64 -0.66
C SER A 178 12.85 -16.69 -2.15
N ASN A 179 11.93 -16.23 -3.00
CA ASN A 179 12.09 -16.13 -4.45
C ASN A 179 12.39 -14.70 -4.95
N GLY A 180 12.80 -13.79 -4.05
CA GLY A 180 13.33 -12.48 -4.43
C GLY A 180 12.29 -11.37 -4.53
N ALA A 181 10.99 -11.66 -4.35
CA ALA A 181 10.00 -10.62 -4.16
C ALA A 181 10.28 -9.84 -2.86
N ASN A 182 10.02 -8.55 -2.88
CA ASN A 182 10.17 -7.66 -1.72
C ASN A 182 8.92 -6.80 -1.48
N PHE A 183 7.87 -7.02 -2.28
CA PHE A 183 6.64 -6.25 -2.27
C PHE A 183 5.44 -7.11 -2.65
N PHE A 184 4.28 -6.82 -2.07
CA PHE A 184 2.98 -7.35 -2.50
C PHE A 184 1.87 -6.35 -2.19
N ARG A 185 0.66 -6.61 -2.69
CA ARG A 185 -0.54 -5.80 -2.43
C ARG A 185 -1.65 -6.68 -1.92
N THR A 186 -2.42 -6.20 -0.92
CA THR A 186 -3.53 -6.94 -0.32
C THR A 186 -4.69 -6.03 0.06
N TRP A 187 -5.92 -6.58 0.17
CA TRP A 187 -7.15 -5.83 0.37
C TRP A 187 -7.80 -6.07 1.73
N MET A 188 -8.45 -5.03 2.23
CA MET A 188 -9.47 -5.13 3.28
C MET A 188 -10.86 -5.18 2.63
N CYS A 189 -11.57 -6.29 2.81
CA CYS A 189 -12.92 -6.50 2.27
C CYS A 189 -13.67 -7.51 3.14
N TYR A 190 -14.97 -7.76 2.88
CA TYR A 190 -15.78 -8.60 3.75
C TYR A 190 -15.38 -10.09 3.80
N TRP A 191 -14.45 -10.53 2.96
CA TRP A 191 -13.88 -11.90 2.98
C TRP A 191 -12.40 -11.96 3.36
N ASN A 192 -11.72 -10.81 3.46
CA ASN A 192 -10.32 -10.73 3.83
C ASN A 192 -10.04 -9.47 4.66
N LEU A 193 -9.46 -9.64 5.84
CA LEU A 193 -9.20 -8.54 6.78
C LEU A 193 -10.43 -7.63 6.98
N PRO A 194 -11.62 -8.19 7.31
CA PRO A 194 -12.91 -7.50 7.28
C PRO A 194 -13.08 -6.55 8.48
N LEU A 195 -12.24 -5.52 8.61
CA LEU A 195 -12.16 -4.66 9.79
C LEU A 195 -13.52 -4.05 10.18
N GLU A 196 -14.22 -3.46 9.21
CA GLU A 196 -15.50 -2.77 9.45
C GLU A 196 -16.72 -3.66 9.19
N TRP A 197 -16.55 -4.94 8.86
CA TRP A 197 -17.66 -5.79 8.41
C TRP A 197 -18.21 -6.63 9.55
N LYS A 198 -19.47 -6.37 9.90
CA LYS A 198 -20.23 -7.19 10.87
C LYS A 198 -20.60 -8.55 10.29
N LYS A 199 -20.96 -8.59 9.01
CA LYS A 199 -21.24 -9.81 8.27
C LYS A 199 -20.07 -10.13 7.35
N VAL A 200 -19.52 -11.32 7.48
CA VAL A 200 -18.34 -11.78 6.74
C VAL A 200 -18.67 -12.99 5.87
N ASN A 201 -17.92 -13.18 4.81
CA ASN A 201 -18.14 -14.24 3.83
C ASN A 201 -17.41 -15.55 4.19
N SER A 202 -16.40 -15.49 5.03
CA SER A 202 -15.60 -16.65 5.39
C SER A 202 -15.75 -16.98 6.87
N THR A 203 -16.47 -18.05 7.16
CA THR A 203 -16.75 -18.53 8.52
C THR A 203 -15.63 -19.36 9.13
N LYS A 204 -14.63 -19.79 8.37
CA LYS A 204 -13.47 -20.54 8.92
C LYS A 204 -12.43 -19.64 9.55
N ARG A 205 -12.13 -18.47 8.96
CA ARG A 205 -11.13 -17.53 9.45
C ARG A 205 -11.75 -16.35 10.19
N TYR A 206 -12.85 -15.84 9.68
CA TYR A 206 -13.55 -14.70 10.24
C TYR A 206 -14.97 -15.09 10.62
N SER A 207 -15.43 -14.63 11.78
CA SER A 207 -16.80 -14.79 12.25
C SER A 207 -17.55 -13.47 12.15
N ASN A 208 -18.88 -13.54 11.98
CA ASN A 208 -19.74 -12.37 12.15
C ASN A 208 -19.51 -11.79 13.55
N SER A 209 -19.56 -10.48 13.67
CA SER A 209 -19.34 -9.78 14.92
C SER A 209 -20.20 -8.52 15.00
N ASP A 210 -20.77 -8.24 16.15
CA ASP A 210 -21.46 -6.97 16.43
C ASP A 210 -20.50 -5.90 16.96
N ALA A 211 -19.23 -6.25 17.22
CA ALA A 211 -18.21 -5.28 17.60
C ALA A 211 -18.04 -4.20 16.51
N TYR A 212 -17.64 -3.00 16.92
CA TYR A 212 -17.43 -1.89 15.99
C TYR A 212 -16.41 -2.24 14.90
N TYR A 213 -15.26 -2.81 15.31
CA TYR A 213 -14.30 -3.45 14.42
C TYR A 213 -14.24 -4.95 14.69
N ASN A 214 -14.13 -5.76 13.63
CA ASN A 214 -14.11 -7.21 13.71
C ASN A 214 -12.83 -7.73 14.39
N PRO A 215 -12.95 -8.43 15.54
CA PRO A 215 -11.77 -8.90 16.28
C PRO A 215 -10.91 -9.90 15.51
N GLY A 216 -11.54 -10.73 14.66
CA GLY A 216 -10.81 -11.67 13.80
C GLY A 216 -9.93 -10.96 12.77
N ALA A 217 -10.46 -9.88 12.18
CA ALA A 217 -9.71 -9.06 11.23
C ALA A 217 -8.55 -8.32 11.92
N ILE A 218 -8.78 -7.79 13.12
CA ILE A 218 -7.74 -7.13 13.93
C ILE A 218 -6.60 -8.11 14.22
N LYS A 219 -6.93 -9.30 14.72
CA LYS A 219 -5.94 -10.34 15.02
C LYS A 219 -5.15 -10.73 13.76
N ARG A 220 -5.84 -10.98 12.65
CA ARG A 220 -5.17 -11.40 11.40
C ARG A 220 -4.27 -10.31 10.82
N MET A 221 -4.66 -9.04 10.94
CA MET A 221 -3.82 -7.93 10.52
C MET A 221 -2.57 -7.79 11.41
N ASP A 222 -2.68 -7.98 12.73
CA ASP A 222 -1.51 -8.02 13.63
C ASP A 222 -0.56 -9.18 13.24
N GLU A 223 -1.08 -10.36 12.90
CA GLU A 223 -0.31 -11.50 12.41
C GLU A 223 0.38 -11.21 11.08
N LEU A 224 -0.34 -10.60 10.12
CA LEU A 224 0.19 -10.22 8.82
C LEU A 224 1.36 -9.24 8.94
N VAL A 225 1.21 -8.21 9.76
CA VAL A 225 2.27 -7.22 10.01
C VAL A 225 3.52 -7.89 10.61
N ASN A 226 3.35 -8.78 11.58
CA ASN A 226 4.47 -9.50 12.18
C ASN A 226 5.15 -10.45 11.17
N LEU A 227 4.36 -11.14 10.36
CA LEU A 227 4.88 -12.04 9.32
C LEU A 227 5.68 -11.26 8.27
N THR A 228 5.15 -10.15 7.76
CA THR A 228 5.82 -9.34 6.75
C THR A 228 7.11 -8.70 7.27
N ASP A 229 7.13 -8.29 8.54
CA ASP A 229 8.32 -7.79 9.20
C ASP A 229 9.41 -8.87 9.27
N SER A 230 9.06 -10.09 9.72
CA SER A 230 9.98 -11.21 9.80
C SER A 230 10.55 -11.65 8.44
N LEU A 231 9.81 -11.44 7.36
CA LEU A 231 10.20 -11.77 5.98
C LEU A 231 10.87 -10.60 5.24
N ASN A 232 10.98 -9.44 5.87
CA ASN A 232 11.45 -8.20 5.25
C ASN A 232 10.69 -7.86 3.96
N LEU A 233 9.39 -8.14 3.94
CA LEU A 233 8.47 -7.78 2.85
C LEU A 233 7.80 -6.43 3.13
N LYS A 234 7.63 -5.65 2.09
CA LYS A 234 6.82 -4.43 2.12
C LYS A 234 5.48 -4.70 1.44
N PHE A 235 4.42 -4.01 1.88
CA PHE A 235 3.13 -4.18 1.23
C PHE A 235 2.32 -2.90 1.13
N MET A 236 1.44 -2.88 0.13
CA MET A 236 0.40 -1.88 -0.03
C MET A 236 -0.92 -2.43 0.51
N LEU A 237 -1.48 -1.73 1.47
CA LEU A 237 -2.76 -2.07 2.08
C LEU A 237 -3.88 -1.30 1.41
N THR A 238 -4.69 -1.99 0.62
CA THR A 238 -5.92 -1.44 0.04
C THR A 238 -7.02 -1.49 1.09
N MET A 239 -7.46 -0.31 1.53
CA MET A 239 -8.38 -0.19 2.67
C MET A 239 -9.85 -0.38 2.30
N ASP A 240 -10.16 -0.29 1.00
CA ASP A 240 -11.51 -0.52 0.48
C ASP A 240 -11.49 -0.97 -0.99
N TRP A 241 -12.61 -1.47 -1.51
CA TRP A 241 -12.72 -1.88 -2.91
C TRP A 241 -14.05 -1.42 -3.53
N HIS A 242 -14.09 -1.26 -4.85
CA HIS A 242 -15.25 -0.76 -5.58
C HIS A 242 -16.56 -1.51 -5.25
N GLY A 243 -16.51 -2.83 -5.11
CA GLY A 243 -17.68 -3.64 -4.80
C GLY A 243 -18.34 -3.30 -3.47
N HIS A 244 -17.65 -2.63 -2.54
CA HIS A 244 -18.24 -2.10 -1.31
C HIS A 244 -19.40 -1.14 -1.60
N LEU A 245 -19.26 -0.32 -2.64
CA LEU A 245 -20.22 0.74 -2.99
C LEU A 245 -21.22 0.34 -4.09
N MET A 246 -21.11 -0.88 -4.61
CA MET A 246 -22.05 -1.38 -5.63
C MET A 246 -23.31 -1.92 -4.96
N GLU A 247 -24.51 -1.51 -5.45
CA GLU A 247 -25.79 -1.96 -4.91
C GLU A 247 -25.98 -3.48 -5.03
N GLY A 248 -25.53 -4.07 -6.14
CA GLY A 248 -25.48 -5.52 -6.33
C GLY A 248 -24.39 -6.25 -5.55
N GLY A 249 -23.50 -5.52 -4.89
CA GLY A 249 -22.33 -6.02 -4.17
C GLY A 249 -22.40 -5.85 -2.66
N GLY A 250 -21.38 -5.21 -2.11
CA GLY A 250 -21.19 -5.03 -0.67
C GLY A 250 -22.08 -3.98 -0.01
N TRP A 251 -22.66 -3.02 -0.77
CA TRP A 251 -23.38 -1.89 -0.20
C TRP A 251 -24.51 -2.30 0.75
N LYS A 252 -25.28 -3.32 0.40
CA LYS A 252 -26.37 -3.84 1.26
C LYS A 252 -25.93 -4.33 2.64
N ASN A 253 -24.66 -4.72 2.77
CA ASN A 253 -24.07 -5.22 4.03
C ASN A 253 -23.07 -4.22 4.64
N SER A 254 -22.90 -3.07 4.01
CA SER A 254 -21.97 -2.03 4.47
C SER A 254 -22.42 -1.42 5.79
N ASN A 255 -21.50 -1.20 6.71
CA ASN A 255 -21.75 -0.48 7.95
C ASN A 255 -22.04 1.02 7.71
N TYR A 256 -21.70 1.55 6.54
CA TYR A 256 -22.06 2.93 6.14
C TYR A 256 -23.51 3.04 5.69
N ASN A 257 -24.14 1.94 5.28
CA ASN A 257 -25.53 1.94 4.81
C ASN A 257 -26.51 2.17 5.96
N ALA A 258 -27.43 3.12 5.80
CA ALA A 258 -28.47 3.46 6.77
C ALA A 258 -29.36 2.26 7.14
N LEU A 259 -29.56 1.29 6.24
CA LEU A 259 -30.27 0.04 6.53
C LEU A 259 -29.58 -0.84 7.59
N ASN A 260 -28.29 -0.64 7.80
CA ASN A 260 -27.48 -1.31 8.81
C ASN A 260 -27.11 -0.39 9.99
N GLY A 261 -27.78 0.77 10.11
CA GLY A 261 -27.51 1.78 11.13
C GLY A 261 -26.37 2.76 10.78
N GLY A 262 -25.90 2.74 9.54
CA GLY A 262 -24.85 3.64 9.06
C GLY A 262 -25.36 5.03 8.68
N PRO A 263 -24.45 5.96 8.36
CA PRO A 263 -24.76 7.37 8.13
C PRO A 263 -25.17 7.73 6.69
N ALA A 264 -25.19 6.79 5.76
CA ALA A 264 -25.44 7.05 4.34
C ALA A 264 -26.58 6.18 3.80
N LYS A 265 -27.51 6.78 3.04
CA LYS A 265 -28.62 6.07 2.39
C LYS A 265 -28.23 5.49 1.05
N THR A 266 -27.28 6.13 0.37
CA THR A 266 -26.82 5.75 -0.97
C THR A 266 -25.28 5.72 -1.02
N PRO A 267 -24.69 5.01 -2.00
CA PRO A 267 -23.25 5.10 -2.26
C PRO A 267 -22.74 6.53 -2.47
N THR A 268 -23.53 7.41 -3.07
CA THR A 268 -23.16 8.83 -3.20
C THR A 268 -23.02 9.51 -1.83
N GLU A 269 -23.92 9.22 -0.89
CA GLU A 269 -23.83 9.79 0.45
C GLU A 269 -22.63 9.28 1.27
N TYR A 270 -22.05 8.15 0.92
CA TYR A 270 -20.76 7.72 1.47
C TYR A 270 -19.67 8.80 1.27
N PHE A 271 -19.65 9.43 0.10
CA PHE A 271 -18.69 10.49 -0.24
C PHE A 271 -19.11 11.88 0.26
N THR A 272 -20.40 12.16 0.40
CA THR A 272 -20.91 13.52 0.63
C THR A 272 -21.38 13.77 2.08
N SER A 273 -21.81 12.73 2.80
CA SER A 273 -22.26 12.87 4.19
C SER A 273 -21.08 13.16 5.11
N GLN A 274 -21.17 14.25 5.89
CA GLN A 274 -20.15 14.58 6.90
C GLN A 274 -19.99 13.45 7.92
N LYS A 275 -21.09 12.78 8.32
CA LYS A 275 -21.04 11.65 9.25
C LYS A 275 -20.33 10.43 8.65
N ALA A 276 -20.53 10.15 7.35
CA ALA A 276 -19.82 9.07 6.67
C ALA A 276 -18.32 9.38 6.56
N ARG A 277 -17.97 10.62 6.19
CA ARG A 277 -16.57 11.09 6.18
C ARG A 277 -15.91 11.00 7.56
N ALA A 278 -16.64 11.40 8.63
CA ALA A 278 -16.14 11.28 10.01
C ALA A 278 -15.90 9.83 10.40
N MET A 279 -16.84 8.93 10.08
CA MET A 279 -16.68 7.49 10.31
C MET A 279 -15.46 6.91 9.58
N TYR A 280 -15.22 7.33 8.33
CA TYR A 280 -14.01 6.90 7.61
C TYR A 280 -12.72 7.48 8.22
N LYS A 281 -12.72 8.71 8.68
CA LYS A 281 -11.60 9.29 9.43
C LYS A 281 -11.30 8.50 10.72
N ASN A 282 -12.33 8.01 11.41
CA ASN A 282 -12.16 7.14 12.58
C ASN A 282 -11.46 5.82 12.21
N LYS A 283 -11.82 5.22 11.07
CA LYS A 283 -11.11 4.05 10.51
C LYS A 283 -9.63 4.35 10.23
N LEU A 284 -9.36 5.45 9.52
CA LEU A 284 -7.98 5.86 9.23
C LEU A 284 -7.16 6.06 10.50
N ARG A 285 -7.75 6.75 11.50
CA ARG A 285 -7.12 6.96 12.80
C ARG A 285 -6.81 5.64 13.51
N TYR A 286 -7.76 4.69 13.51
CA TYR A 286 -7.55 3.38 14.11
C TYR A 286 -6.44 2.58 13.41
N ILE A 287 -6.42 2.58 12.08
CA ILE A 287 -5.39 1.91 11.28
C ILE A 287 -4.01 2.48 11.58
N VAL A 288 -3.86 3.80 11.57
CA VAL A 288 -2.59 4.47 11.90
C VAL A 288 -2.18 4.20 13.34
N ALA A 289 -3.09 4.34 14.31
CA ALA A 289 -2.80 4.12 15.73
C ALA A 289 -2.32 2.69 16.01
N ARG A 290 -2.94 1.69 15.35
CA ARG A 290 -2.64 0.30 15.64
C ARG A 290 -1.49 -0.27 14.81
N TRP A 291 -1.38 0.08 13.52
CA TRP A 291 -0.45 -0.52 12.59
C TRP A 291 0.53 0.44 11.92
N GLY A 292 0.32 1.76 12.04
CA GLY A 292 1.19 2.76 11.42
C GLY A 292 2.66 2.71 11.88
N TYR A 293 2.94 2.10 13.02
CA TYR A 293 4.32 1.87 13.48
C TYR A 293 5.12 0.94 12.57
N SER A 294 4.45 0.14 11.73
CA SER A 294 5.11 -0.90 10.96
C SER A 294 5.79 -0.37 9.71
N THR A 295 7.10 -0.55 9.63
CA THR A 295 7.87 -0.26 8.41
C THR A 295 7.55 -1.21 7.25
N SER A 296 6.81 -2.31 7.50
CA SER A 296 6.38 -3.24 6.46
C SER A 296 5.21 -2.69 5.64
N ILE A 297 4.36 -1.82 6.21
CA ILE A 297 3.37 -1.08 5.44
C ILE A 297 4.08 -0.01 4.62
N ALA A 298 4.16 -0.19 3.32
CA ALA A 298 4.79 0.76 2.42
C ALA A 298 3.83 1.87 2.00
N ALA A 299 2.58 1.51 1.74
CA ALA A 299 1.57 2.44 1.27
C ALA A 299 0.17 2.06 1.75
N PHE A 300 -0.64 3.09 1.97
CA PHE A 300 -2.09 2.97 2.12
C PHE A 300 -2.76 3.32 0.79
N GLU A 301 -3.60 2.41 0.29
CA GLU A 301 -4.42 2.61 -0.88
C GLU A 301 -5.88 2.76 -0.44
N PHE A 302 -6.54 3.87 -0.80
CA PHE A 302 -7.92 4.11 -0.39
C PHE A 302 -8.88 3.11 -1.00
N PHE A 303 -8.90 3.01 -2.32
CA PHE A 303 -9.80 2.13 -3.05
C PHE A 303 -9.09 1.34 -4.13
N ASN A 304 -9.47 0.10 -4.25
CA ASN A 304 -9.29 -0.66 -5.47
C ASN A 304 -10.35 -0.24 -6.49
N GLU A 305 -9.92 0.24 -7.66
CA GLU A 305 -10.75 0.45 -8.86
C GLU A 305 -12.03 1.26 -8.62
N ILE A 306 -11.90 2.40 -7.96
CA ILE A 306 -13.06 3.23 -7.57
C ILE A 306 -13.95 3.65 -8.75
N ASP A 307 -13.40 3.72 -9.97
CA ASP A 307 -14.16 3.98 -11.18
C ASP A 307 -15.24 2.92 -11.45
N ASN A 308 -15.03 1.67 -11.07
CA ASN A 308 -16.03 0.61 -11.21
C ASN A 308 -17.27 0.82 -10.32
N ALA A 309 -17.15 1.54 -9.20
CA ALA A 309 -18.30 1.96 -8.40
C ALA A 309 -18.95 3.26 -8.95
N ALA A 310 -18.14 4.11 -9.56
CA ALA A 310 -18.60 5.40 -10.08
C ALA A 310 -19.48 5.29 -11.33
N PHE A 311 -19.28 4.23 -12.12
CA PHE A 311 -19.97 4.06 -13.41
C PHE A 311 -20.82 2.78 -13.43
N ASN A 312 -21.94 2.86 -14.16
CA ASN A 312 -22.75 1.70 -14.53
C ASN A 312 -22.66 1.50 -16.05
N GLY A 313 -22.00 0.43 -16.47
CA GLY A 313 -21.69 0.20 -17.86
C GLY A 313 -20.71 1.24 -18.44
N ALA A 314 -20.83 1.55 -19.74
CA ALA A 314 -19.86 2.40 -20.42
C ALA A 314 -20.03 3.90 -20.09
N ASP A 315 -21.25 4.40 -19.94
CA ASP A 315 -21.53 5.84 -20.05
C ASP A 315 -22.36 6.43 -18.89
N SER A 316 -22.94 5.62 -18.01
CA SER A 316 -23.78 6.11 -16.92
C SER A 316 -23.00 6.35 -15.66
N VAL A 317 -22.93 7.61 -15.22
CA VAL A 317 -22.31 7.97 -13.94
C VAL A 317 -23.32 7.76 -12.81
N LEU A 318 -23.02 6.85 -11.86
CA LEU A 318 -23.82 6.58 -10.66
C LEU A 318 -23.45 7.52 -9.53
N ILE A 319 -22.13 7.74 -9.32
CA ILE A 319 -21.62 8.62 -8.29
C ILE A 319 -20.93 9.80 -9.00
N PRO A 320 -21.38 11.05 -8.80
CA PRO A 320 -20.75 12.21 -9.43
C PRO A 320 -19.24 12.26 -9.12
N LEU A 321 -18.43 12.32 -10.18
CA LEU A 321 -16.98 12.09 -10.11
C LEU A 321 -16.26 13.11 -9.23
N HIS A 322 -16.73 14.36 -9.18
CA HIS A 322 -16.13 15.40 -8.34
C HIS A 322 -16.25 15.07 -6.83
N TYR A 323 -17.33 14.41 -6.38
CA TYR A 323 -17.45 13.98 -4.97
C TYR A 323 -16.39 12.94 -4.60
N ILE A 324 -16.04 12.06 -5.54
CA ILE A 324 -14.98 11.07 -5.34
C ILE A 324 -13.64 11.78 -5.22
N THR A 325 -13.35 12.74 -6.09
CA THR A 325 -12.10 13.53 -6.06
C THR A 325 -11.99 14.37 -4.80
N GLU A 326 -13.03 15.08 -4.40
CA GLU A 326 -13.07 15.89 -3.18
C GLU A 326 -12.87 15.03 -1.92
N TRP A 327 -13.49 13.86 -1.89
CA TRP A 327 -13.34 12.91 -0.80
C TRP A 327 -11.89 12.39 -0.69
N HIS A 328 -11.27 12.02 -1.81
CA HIS A 328 -9.89 11.56 -1.83
C HIS A 328 -8.90 12.67 -1.42
N ASP A 329 -9.14 13.92 -1.82
CA ASP A 329 -8.34 15.06 -1.36
C ASP A 329 -8.45 15.24 0.16
N GLU A 330 -9.67 15.24 0.69
CA GLU A 330 -9.91 15.38 2.14
C GLU A 330 -9.29 14.22 2.94
N MET A 331 -9.52 12.97 2.50
CA MET A 331 -9.04 11.79 3.26
C MET A 331 -7.53 11.64 3.17
N SER A 332 -6.92 11.92 2.02
CA SER A 332 -5.46 11.86 1.88
C SER A 332 -4.76 12.93 2.71
N ARG A 333 -5.30 14.14 2.76
CA ARG A 333 -4.82 15.20 3.65
C ARG A 333 -4.91 14.78 5.12
N TYR A 334 -6.10 14.34 5.54
CA TYR A 334 -6.31 13.87 6.91
C TYR A 334 -5.36 12.74 7.29
N LEU A 335 -5.18 11.75 6.42
CA LEU A 335 -4.25 10.63 6.66
C LEU A 335 -2.81 11.13 6.84
N LYS A 336 -2.35 12.05 5.98
CA LYS A 336 -1.01 12.66 6.11
C LYS A 336 -0.84 13.49 7.39
N ASP A 337 -1.91 14.07 7.90
CA ASP A 337 -1.88 14.88 9.12
C ASP A 337 -1.77 14.01 10.38
N ILE A 338 -2.43 12.86 10.41
CA ILE A 338 -2.46 11.98 11.59
C ILE A 338 -1.36 10.91 11.59
N ASP A 339 -0.72 10.64 10.44
CA ASP A 339 0.33 9.63 10.31
C ASP A 339 1.72 10.26 10.53
N PRO A 340 2.34 10.04 11.71
CA PRO A 340 3.63 10.64 12.03
C PRO A 340 4.78 10.09 11.17
N TYR A 341 4.58 8.95 10.52
CA TYR A 341 5.56 8.27 9.68
C TYR A 341 5.46 8.66 8.21
N ARG A 342 4.36 9.31 7.81
CA ARG A 342 4.11 9.77 6.44
C ARG A 342 4.20 8.67 5.40
N HIS A 343 3.56 7.52 5.67
CA HIS A 343 3.44 6.45 4.68
C HIS A 343 3.00 6.98 3.32
N LEU A 344 3.41 6.28 2.27
CA LEU A 344 2.94 6.56 0.92
C LEU A 344 1.43 6.36 0.83
N VAL A 345 0.78 7.19 0.03
CA VAL A 345 -0.69 7.17 -0.15
C VAL A 345 -1.02 7.09 -1.63
N THR A 346 -1.98 6.25 -1.97
CA THR A 346 -2.47 6.06 -3.33
C THR A 346 -3.96 5.67 -3.37
N THR A 347 -4.48 5.52 -4.55
CA THR A 347 -5.78 4.93 -4.89
C THR A 347 -5.71 4.41 -6.33
N SER A 348 -6.53 3.44 -6.72
CA SER A 348 -6.47 2.91 -8.08
C SER A 348 -7.76 3.13 -8.87
N VAL A 349 -7.59 3.15 -10.19
CA VAL A 349 -8.66 3.06 -11.19
C VAL A 349 -8.40 1.85 -12.09
N SER A 350 -9.47 1.26 -12.63
CA SER A 350 -9.35 0.16 -13.59
C SER A 350 -9.01 0.69 -14.98
N HIS A 351 -9.94 1.34 -15.64
CA HIS A 351 -9.76 1.79 -17.02
C HIS A 351 -10.28 3.23 -17.29
N ARG A 352 -11.03 3.82 -16.36
CA ARG A 352 -11.59 5.18 -16.48
C ARG A 352 -10.94 6.12 -15.49
N ASP A 353 -10.31 7.15 -16.00
CA ASP A 353 -9.77 8.20 -15.15
C ASP A 353 -10.88 9.06 -14.55
N ILE A 354 -10.72 9.41 -13.28
CA ILE A 354 -11.61 10.32 -12.58
C ILE A 354 -10.97 11.71 -12.61
N PRO A 355 -11.69 12.73 -13.15
CA PRO A 355 -11.15 14.07 -13.29
C PRO A 355 -10.59 14.63 -11.98
N GLY A 356 -9.38 15.17 -12.02
CA GLY A 356 -8.70 15.77 -10.88
C GLY A 356 -8.02 14.79 -9.92
N MET A 357 -8.36 13.51 -9.91
CA MET A 357 -7.82 12.53 -8.95
C MET A 357 -6.29 12.40 -9.05
N ASN A 358 -5.76 12.28 -10.26
CA ASN A 358 -4.31 12.16 -10.48
C ASN A 358 -3.50 13.39 -10.05
N SER A 359 -4.17 14.53 -9.82
CA SER A 359 -3.55 15.80 -9.42
C SER A 359 -3.60 16.06 -7.91
N ILE A 360 -4.26 15.23 -7.11
CA ILE A 360 -4.39 15.42 -5.65
C ILE A 360 -3.00 15.43 -5.01
N ALA A 361 -2.66 16.51 -4.30
CA ALA A 361 -1.31 16.73 -3.76
C ALA A 361 -0.86 15.68 -2.73
N TYR A 362 -1.78 15.17 -1.94
CA TYR A 362 -1.52 14.23 -0.84
C TYR A 362 -1.54 12.75 -1.29
N ILE A 363 -1.81 12.47 -2.56
CA ILE A 363 -1.59 11.18 -3.20
C ILE A 363 -0.18 11.17 -3.77
N ASP A 364 0.69 10.30 -3.26
CA ASP A 364 2.13 10.28 -3.55
C ASP A 364 2.45 9.71 -4.93
N PHE A 365 1.68 8.71 -5.37
CA PHE A 365 1.81 8.09 -6.67
C PHE A 365 0.45 7.69 -7.23
N ASN A 366 0.31 7.78 -8.55
CA ASN A 366 -0.90 7.41 -9.26
C ASN A 366 -0.89 5.92 -9.62
N GLN A 367 -2.07 5.31 -9.74
CA GLN A 367 -2.19 3.88 -9.98
C GLN A 367 -3.33 3.56 -10.94
N LYS A 368 -3.06 2.63 -11.87
CA LYS A 368 -4.05 2.07 -12.79
C LYS A 368 -3.83 0.58 -12.99
N HIS A 369 -4.91 -0.14 -13.36
CA HIS A 369 -4.85 -1.55 -13.68
C HIS A 369 -4.92 -1.76 -15.18
N ILE A 370 -4.22 -2.78 -15.68
CA ILE A 370 -4.09 -3.04 -17.12
C ILE A 370 -4.27 -4.52 -17.38
N TYR A 371 -5.40 -4.89 -17.96
CA TYR A 371 -5.68 -6.25 -18.40
C TYR A 371 -5.82 -6.31 -19.93
N LYS A 372 -5.48 -7.46 -20.53
CA LYS A 372 -5.57 -7.73 -21.98
C LYS A 372 -4.63 -6.89 -22.86
N HIS A 373 -3.92 -5.95 -22.27
CA HIS A 373 -3.10 -4.97 -22.99
C HIS A 373 -1.75 -4.73 -22.31
N THR A 374 -1.10 -5.81 -21.86
CA THR A 374 0.21 -5.75 -21.19
C THR A 374 1.26 -5.02 -22.03
N GLU A 375 1.19 -5.11 -23.36
CA GLU A 375 2.07 -4.41 -24.31
C GLU A 375 1.96 -2.87 -24.23
N LYS A 376 0.87 -2.34 -23.68
CA LYS A 376 0.66 -0.88 -23.54
C LYS A 376 1.33 -0.30 -22.28
N ILE A 377 1.79 -1.14 -21.36
CA ILE A 377 2.36 -0.70 -20.07
C ILE A 377 3.43 0.40 -20.23
N PRO A 378 4.46 0.26 -21.08
CA PRO A 378 5.49 1.29 -21.22
C PRO A 378 4.94 2.66 -21.67
N GLY A 379 4.03 2.66 -22.64
CA GLY A 379 3.39 3.87 -23.13
C GLY A 379 2.50 4.55 -22.08
N ILE A 380 1.80 3.75 -21.27
CA ILE A 380 0.93 4.26 -20.20
C ILE A 380 1.75 4.97 -19.13
N TYR A 381 2.90 4.41 -18.71
CA TYR A 381 3.78 5.10 -17.75
C TYR A 381 4.13 6.50 -18.23
N TRP A 382 4.59 6.64 -19.47
CA TRP A 382 4.99 7.93 -20.00
C TRP A 382 3.83 8.92 -20.11
N ASN A 383 2.66 8.48 -20.54
CA ASN A 383 1.50 9.33 -20.64
C ASN A 383 1.11 9.96 -19.30
N TYR A 384 1.07 9.15 -18.22
CA TYR A 384 0.70 9.63 -16.90
C TYR A 384 1.80 10.45 -16.22
N ILE A 385 3.05 10.03 -16.36
CA ILE A 385 4.17 10.77 -15.80
C ILE A 385 4.30 12.15 -16.43
N ASN A 386 4.21 12.25 -17.74
CA ASN A 386 4.26 13.52 -18.44
C ASN A 386 3.04 14.41 -18.14
N GLY A 387 1.88 13.81 -17.91
CA GLY A 387 0.66 14.54 -17.59
C GLY A 387 0.62 15.08 -16.15
N PHE A 388 1.21 14.37 -15.20
CA PHE A 388 1.01 14.67 -13.77
C PHE A 388 2.32 14.85 -12.95
N GLY A 389 3.47 14.51 -13.49
CA GLY A 389 4.77 14.68 -12.81
C GLY A 389 4.92 13.86 -11.54
N LYS A 390 4.12 12.79 -11.37
CA LYS A 390 4.13 11.89 -10.22
C LYS A 390 4.62 10.50 -10.61
N PRO A 391 5.20 9.72 -9.66
CA PRO A 391 5.41 8.30 -9.86
C PRO A 391 4.11 7.61 -10.23
N TYR A 392 4.21 6.61 -11.08
CA TYR A 392 3.07 5.84 -11.56
C TYR A 392 3.30 4.35 -11.34
N VAL A 393 2.25 3.62 -10.95
CA VAL A 393 2.28 2.19 -10.68
C VAL A 393 1.16 1.49 -11.44
N VAL A 394 1.46 0.34 -11.99
CA VAL A 394 0.45 -0.61 -12.48
C VAL A 394 0.15 -1.58 -11.34
N GLY A 395 -0.92 -1.30 -10.59
CA GLY A 395 -1.30 -2.04 -9.38
C GLY A 395 -1.79 -3.44 -9.65
N GLU A 396 -2.36 -3.66 -10.83
CA GLU A 396 -2.76 -4.98 -11.32
C GLU A 396 -2.53 -5.06 -12.83
N PHE A 397 -2.05 -6.20 -13.28
CA PHE A 397 -2.03 -6.54 -14.69
C PHE A 397 -2.21 -8.04 -14.91
N GLY A 398 -2.58 -8.42 -16.12
CA GLY A 398 -2.69 -9.81 -16.52
C GLY A 398 -3.30 -9.98 -17.91
N TYR A 399 -3.16 -11.17 -18.44
CA TYR A 399 -3.71 -11.56 -19.73
C TYR A 399 -5.24 -11.38 -19.74
N ARG A 400 -5.92 -11.74 -18.65
CA ARG A 400 -7.37 -11.62 -18.46
C ARG A 400 -7.71 -11.19 -17.03
N TRP A 401 -8.87 -10.58 -16.86
CA TRP A 401 -9.44 -10.25 -15.55
C TRP A 401 -10.67 -11.13 -15.20
N GLU A 402 -11.30 -11.77 -16.21
CA GLU A 402 -12.60 -12.44 -16.06
C GLU A 402 -12.53 -13.71 -15.22
N ASP A 403 -11.44 -14.46 -15.37
CA ASP A 403 -11.23 -15.72 -14.67
C ASP A 403 -9.74 -16.13 -14.70
N ASP A 404 -9.40 -17.10 -13.87
CA ASP A 404 -8.09 -17.75 -13.81
C ASP A 404 -8.03 -19.01 -14.69
N ASP A 405 -8.72 -19.04 -15.82
CA ASP A 405 -8.85 -20.20 -16.69
C ASP A 405 -7.47 -20.74 -17.10
N ARG A 406 -7.17 -21.93 -16.59
CA ARG A 406 -5.88 -22.63 -16.80
C ARG A 406 -5.57 -22.91 -18.28
N LYS A 407 -6.56 -22.86 -19.17
CA LYS A 407 -6.31 -23.00 -20.63
C LYS A 407 -5.49 -21.85 -21.21
N TYR A 408 -5.43 -20.69 -20.54
CA TYR A 408 -4.62 -19.53 -20.93
C TYR A 408 -3.31 -19.44 -20.14
N ALA A 409 -2.89 -20.51 -19.50
CA ALA A 409 -1.70 -20.50 -18.64
C ALA A 409 -0.42 -20.07 -19.37
N ALA A 410 -0.27 -20.46 -20.64
CA ALA A 410 0.91 -20.07 -21.46
C ALA A 410 0.93 -18.57 -21.79
N GLU A 411 -0.23 -18.01 -22.14
CA GLU A 411 -0.39 -16.57 -22.40
C GLU A 411 -0.22 -15.75 -21.11
N ALA A 412 -0.73 -16.25 -20.00
CA ALA A 412 -0.57 -15.63 -18.69
C ALA A 412 0.90 -15.63 -18.22
N ASP A 413 1.63 -16.75 -18.43
CA ASP A 413 3.07 -16.85 -18.17
C ASP A 413 3.87 -15.84 -19.02
N TYR A 414 3.56 -15.75 -20.29
CA TYR A 414 4.19 -14.78 -21.20
C TYR A 414 3.93 -13.33 -20.76
N ASP A 415 2.68 -13.01 -20.42
CA ASP A 415 2.30 -11.68 -19.95
C ASP A 415 2.95 -11.34 -18.59
N PHE A 416 2.97 -12.28 -17.66
CA PHE A 416 3.65 -12.12 -16.38
C PHE A 416 5.11 -11.71 -16.55
N LYS A 417 5.85 -12.44 -17.38
CA LYS A 417 7.27 -12.16 -17.63
C LYS A 417 7.49 -10.81 -18.28
N ARG A 418 6.83 -10.54 -19.41
CA ARG A 418 7.02 -9.27 -20.12
C ARG A 418 6.57 -8.06 -19.30
N GLY A 419 5.51 -8.17 -18.50
CA GLY A 419 5.02 -7.10 -17.65
C GLY A 419 6.04 -6.67 -16.59
N LEU A 420 6.74 -7.62 -15.98
CA LEU A 420 7.83 -7.32 -15.03
C LEU A 420 8.99 -6.57 -15.71
N TRP A 421 9.40 -6.99 -16.90
CA TRP A 421 10.46 -6.32 -17.65
C TRP A 421 10.03 -4.94 -18.16
N TYR A 422 8.83 -4.79 -18.65
CA TYR A 422 8.29 -3.48 -19.03
C TYR A 422 8.35 -2.49 -17.86
N GLY A 423 7.98 -2.95 -16.66
CA GLY A 423 8.14 -2.16 -15.45
C GLY A 423 9.59 -1.86 -15.11
N LEU A 424 10.48 -2.86 -15.18
CA LEU A 424 11.88 -2.66 -14.84
C LEU A 424 12.57 -1.65 -15.77
N PHE A 425 12.16 -1.60 -17.02
CA PHE A 425 12.67 -0.68 -18.04
C PHE A 425 11.84 0.61 -18.20
N SER A 426 10.90 0.84 -17.31
CA SER A 426 10.07 2.06 -17.26
C SER A 426 10.25 2.81 -15.93
N PRO A 427 9.95 4.12 -15.89
CA PRO A 427 10.02 4.90 -14.66
C PRO A 427 8.86 4.54 -13.73
N CYS A 428 9.05 3.49 -12.91
CA CYS A 428 8.13 3.10 -11.86
C CYS A 428 8.87 2.63 -10.61
N PRO A 429 8.43 3.06 -9.42
CA PRO A 429 9.05 2.65 -8.16
C PRO A 429 8.57 1.27 -7.65
N ILE A 430 7.45 0.77 -8.15
CA ILE A 430 6.94 -0.59 -7.95
C ILE A 430 6.65 -1.15 -9.33
N LEU A 431 7.24 -2.31 -9.64
CA LEU A 431 7.00 -2.97 -10.91
C LEU A 431 5.53 -3.38 -11.02
N PRO A 432 4.99 -3.55 -12.24
CA PRO A 432 3.64 -4.06 -12.42
C PRO A 432 3.40 -5.32 -11.60
N MET A 433 2.30 -5.33 -10.85
CA MET A 433 1.93 -6.46 -9.99
C MET A 433 0.93 -7.34 -10.71
N SER A 434 1.31 -8.59 -10.98
CA SER A 434 0.40 -9.56 -11.59
C SER A 434 -0.79 -9.86 -10.70
N TRP A 435 -1.94 -10.16 -11.33
CA TRP A 435 -3.11 -10.76 -10.68
C TRP A 435 -3.04 -12.28 -10.80
N TRP A 436 -3.96 -13.03 -10.23
CA TRP A 436 -4.04 -14.50 -10.30
C TRP A 436 -2.88 -15.25 -9.61
N TRP A 437 -2.46 -14.77 -8.41
CA TRP A 437 -1.37 -15.35 -7.62
C TRP A 437 -1.55 -16.85 -7.35
N GLU A 438 -2.78 -17.36 -7.21
CA GLU A 438 -3.04 -18.78 -6.99
C GLU A 438 -2.67 -19.62 -8.23
N MET A 439 -2.97 -19.11 -9.44
CA MET A 439 -2.59 -19.75 -10.68
C MET A 439 -1.07 -19.73 -10.88
N PHE A 440 -0.44 -18.61 -10.60
CA PHE A 440 1.02 -18.48 -10.72
C PHE A 440 1.77 -19.35 -9.71
N ASP A 441 1.24 -19.50 -8.49
CA ASP A 441 1.76 -20.45 -7.51
C ASP A 441 1.68 -21.91 -8.02
N GLU A 442 0.56 -22.31 -8.65
CA GLU A 442 0.41 -23.63 -9.24
C GLU A 442 1.39 -23.88 -10.41
N GLN A 443 1.71 -22.85 -11.17
CA GLN A 443 2.67 -22.89 -12.26
C GLN A 443 4.12 -22.74 -11.80
N ASN A 444 4.36 -22.52 -10.50
CA ASN A 444 5.66 -22.28 -9.91
C ASN A 444 6.42 -21.12 -10.59
N MET A 445 5.73 -19.97 -10.72
CA MET A 445 6.27 -18.78 -11.40
C MET A 445 7.15 -17.92 -10.51
N GLU A 446 7.00 -17.98 -9.18
CA GLU A 446 7.70 -17.10 -8.23
C GLU A 446 9.24 -17.13 -8.38
N PRO A 447 9.90 -18.26 -8.73
CA PRO A 447 11.35 -18.26 -8.94
C PRO A 447 11.84 -17.26 -9.98
N TYR A 448 10.95 -16.80 -10.87
CA TYR A 448 11.27 -15.80 -11.88
C TYR A 448 11.60 -14.43 -11.27
N PHE A 449 11.01 -14.08 -10.13
CA PHE A 449 11.33 -12.83 -9.42
C PHE A 449 12.81 -12.72 -9.07
N LYS A 450 13.53 -13.84 -8.84
CA LYS A 450 14.97 -13.80 -8.53
C LYS A 450 15.79 -13.17 -9.66
N GLY A 451 15.47 -13.48 -10.91
CA GLY A 451 16.15 -12.90 -12.06
C GLY A 451 15.88 -11.40 -12.20
N VAL A 452 14.61 -11.01 -12.08
CA VAL A 452 14.19 -9.60 -12.12
C VAL A 452 14.83 -8.81 -10.97
N ARG A 453 14.85 -9.37 -9.77
CA ARG A 453 15.46 -8.78 -8.59
C ARG A 453 16.96 -8.57 -8.76
N GLN A 454 17.67 -9.57 -9.27
CA GLN A 454 19.12 -9.49 -9.52
C GLN A 454 19.47 -8.30 -10.42
N ILE A 455 18.74 -8.14 -11.53
CA ILE A 455 18.98 -7.01 -12.44
C ILE A 455 18.56 -5.69 -11.84
N SER A 456 17.43 -5.64 -11.12
CA SER A 456 16.99 -4.43 -10.41
C SER A 456 18.04 -3.95 -9.40
N ASP A 457 18.59 -4.86 -8.59
CA ASP A 457 19.62 -4.53 -7.61
C ASP A 457 20.93 -4.06 -8.29
N GLU A 458 21.29 -4.65 -9.43
CA GLU A 458 22.43 -4.20 -10.23
C GLU A 458 22.20 -2.80 -10.81
N MET A 459 21.00 -2.51 -11.32
CA MET A 459 20.61 -1.19 -11.82
C MET A 459 20.66 -0.14 -10.70
N LEU A 460 20.10 -0.45 -9.51
CA LEU A 460 20.14 0.43 -8.34
C LEU A 460 21.57 0.73 -7.90
N LYS A 461 22.41 -0.32 -7.82
CA LYS A 461 23.82 -0.18 -7.45
C LYS A 461 24.62 0.68 -8.44
N ALA A 462 24.41 0.44 -9.74
CA ALA A 462 25.14 1.16 -10.80
C ALA A 462 24.65 2.61 -10.93
N GLY A 463 23.35 2.83 -10.91
CA GLY A 463 22.73 4.14 -11.15
C GLY A 463 22.65 5.03 -9.93
N LYS A 464 22.70 4.49 -8.70
CA LYS A 464 22.53 5.24 -7.45
C LYS A 464 21.29 6.16 -7.48
N GLY A 465 20.20 5.66 -8.12
CA GLY A 465 18.94 6.40 -8.30
C GLY A 465 18.84 7.23 -9.59
N SER A 466 19.89 7.29 -10.39
CA SER A 466 19.85 7.89 -11.73
C SER A 466 19.60 6.82 -12.77
N PHE A 467 18.51 6.96 -13.52
CA PHE A 467 18.07 6.07 -14.58
C PHE A 467 17.75 6.92 -15.80
N GLU A 468 18.39 6.62 -16.91
CA GLU A 468 18.21 7.34 -18.18
C GLU A 468 17.75 6.34 -19.25
N GLN A 469 16.56 6.55 -19.82
CA GLN A 469 16.17 5.77 -20.99
C GLN A 469 16.95 6.21 -22.22
N PHE A 470 17.21 5.28 -23.09
CA PHE A 470 17.88 5.55 -24.37
C PHE A 470 17.29 4.67 -25.49
N ASP A 471 17.35 5.17 -26.70
CA ASP A 471 16.83 4.47 -27.88
C ASP A 471 17.74 3.31 -28.27
N VAL A 472 17.11 2.17 -28.54
CA VAL A 472 17.77 0.95 -29.01
C VAL A 472 17.19 0.60 -30.38
N SER A 473 18.06 0.44 -31.37
CA SER A 473 17.68 -0.08 -32.68
C SER A 473 17.93 -1.58 -32.72
N SER A 474 16.90 -2.40 -32.97
CA SER A 474 16.93 -3.86 -32.89
C SER A 474 16.18 -4.56 -34.02
N GLY A 475 15.94 -3.86 -35.15
CA GLY A 475 15.14 -4.40 -36.26
C GLY A 475 13.68 -4.66 -35.87
N ASN A 476 13.20 -5.87 -36.08
CA ASN A 476 11.82 -6.27 -35.78
C ASN A 476 11.63 -6.85 -34.38
N ILE A 477 12.62 -6.68 -33.47
CA ILE A 477 12.54 -7.11 -32.09
C ILE A 477 12.16 -5.89 -31.22
N GLU A 478 11.23 -6.06 -30.32
CA GLU A 478 10.88 -5.07 -29.33
C GLU A 478 12.05 -4.88 -28.36
N SER A 479 12.42 -3.61 -28.09
CA SER A 479 13.61 -3.30 -27.29
C SER A 479 13.41 -2.09 -26.39
N TYR A 480 13.99 -2.17 -25.19
CA TYR A 480 14.00 -1.11 -24.19
C TYR A 480 15.42 -0.96 -23.64
N GLY A 481 15.88 0.28 -23.52
CA GLY A 481 17.19 0.61 -23.01
C GLY A 481 17.15 1.50 -21.78
N VAL A 482 17.87 1.15 -20.72
CA VAL A 482 18.07 2.01 -19.53
C VAL A 482 19.55 2.08 -19.18
N LYS A 483 20.06 3.29 -19.08
CA LYS A 483 21.42 3.56 -18.62
C LYS A 483 21.41 3.86 -17.12
N CYS A 484 22.25 3.17 -16.38
CA CYS A 484 22.45 3.30 -14.95
C CYS A 484 23.95 3.53 -14.68
N GLY A 485 24.35 4.80 -14.45
CA GLY A 485 25.74 5.15 -14.28
C GLY A 485 26.60 4.77 -15.52
N SER A 486 27.57 3.87 -15.34
CA SER A 486 28.45 3.40 -16.43
C SER A 486 27.90 2.15 -17.17
N LYS A 487 26.71 1.68 -16.82
CA LYS A 487 26.11 0.47 -17.42
C LYS A 487 24.90 0.80 -18.27
N TYR A 488 24.76 0.08 -19.38
CA TYR A 488 23.60 0.09 -20.24
C TYR A 488 22.92 -1.28 -20.12
N PHE A 489 21.65 -1.26 -19.78
CA PHE A 489 20.78 -2.44 -19.72
C PHE A 489 19.84 -2.40 -20.90
N ILE A 490 19.71 -3.50 -21.62
CA ILE A 490 18.87 -3.60 -22.82
C ILE A 490 18.03 -4.86 -22.71
N TYR A 491 16.74 -4.70 -22.70
CA TYR A 491 15.77 -5.79 -22.75
C TYR A 491 15.28 -5.95 -24.18
N LEU A 492 15.28 -7.17 -24.68
CA LEU A 492 14.83 -7.55 -26.02
C LEU A 492 13.75 -8.60 -25.90
N LEU A 493 12.65 -8.43 -26.63
CA LEU A 493 11.54 -9.36 -26.69
C LEU A 493 11.14 -9.64 -28.15
N ASN A 494 11.22 -10.90 -28.55
CA ASN A 494 10.68 -11.34 -29.83
C ASN A 494 9.18 -11.64 -29.71
N ASN A 495 8.34 -10.69 -30.10
CA ASN A 495 6.88 -10.83 -30.09
C ASN A 495 6.32 -11.66 -31.26
N THR A 496 7.15 -12.03 -32.21
CA THR A 496 6.73 -12.79 -33.42
C THR A 496 6.59 -14.28 -33.13
N ASP A 497 6.01 -15.01 -34.08
CA ASP A 497 5.82 -16.47 -34.00
C ASP A 497 6.97 -17.24 -34.67
N SER A 498 8.06 -16.55 -35.04
CA SER A 498 9.23 -17.15 -35.68
C SER A 498 10.52 -16.64 -35.03
N THR A 499 11.62 -17.38 -35.25
CA THR A 499 12.94 -16.94 -34.83
C THR A 499 13.38 -15.73 -35.66
N VAL A 500 13.84 -14.66 -34.99
CA VAL A 500 14.37 -13.45 -35.63
C VAL A 500 15.87 -13.35 -35.37
N SER A 501 16.65 -13.19 -36.45
CA SER A 501 18.07 -12.82 -36.34
C SER A 501 18.21 -11.31 -36.39
N THR A 502 18.99 -10.74 -35.48
CA THR A 502 19.09 -9.31 -35.33
C THR A 502 20.48 -8.84 -34.87
N ALA A 503 20.70 -7.55 -35.02
CA ALA A 503 21.76 -6.79 -34.36
C ALA A 503 21.11 -5.67 -33.55
N VAL A 504 21.77 -5.29 -32.46
CA VAL A 504 21.33 -4.19 -31.59
C VAL A 504 22.33 -3.04 -31.72
N SER A 505 21.82 -1.82 -31.88
CA SER A 505 22.68 -0.64 -31.86
C SER A 505 22.06 0.49 -31.03
N PHE A 506 22.92 1.26 -30.38
CA PHE A 506 22.53 2.41 -29.56
C PHE A 506 23.66 3.42 -29.45
N ALA A 507 23.32 4.67 -29.15
CA ALA A 507 24.30 5.74 -28.93
C ALA A 507 25.07 5.51 -27.61
N ALA A 508 26.39 5.65 -27.66
CA ALA A 508 27.24 5.54 -26.50
C ALA A 508 28.45 6.48 -26.60
N ALA A 509 28.94 6.96 -25.46
CA ALA A 509 30.17 7.74 -25.34
C ALA A 509 31.30 6.89 -24.73
N GLY A 510 32.53 7.23 -24.97
CA GLY A 510 33.67 6.47 -24.48
C GLY A 510 34.34 5.62 -25.56
N LYS A 511 35.15 4.64 -25.16
CA LYS A 511 35.92 3.84 -26.15
C LYS A 511 35.67 2.35 -26.06
N ASN A 512 35.74 1.75 -24.87
CA ASN A 512 35.71 0.30 -24.69
C ASN A 512 34.63 -0.14 -23.75
N TYR A 513 33.95 -1.24 -24.08
CA TYR A 513 32.88 -1.83 -23.30
C TYR A 513 32.99 -3.35 -23.25
N THR A 514 32.52 -3.92 -22.15
CA THR A 514 32.33 -5.37 -21.99
C THR A 514 30.83 -5.67 -22.08
N ILE A 515 30.48 -6.71 -22.84
CA ILE A 515 29.11 -7.17 -23.04
C ILE A 515 28.90 -8.46 -22.25
N SER A 516 27.77 -8.58 -21.61
CA SER A 516 27.25 -9.83 -21.04
C SER A 516 25.79 -10.04 -21.40
N TYR A 517 25.39 -11.30 -21.52
CA TYR A 517 24.01 -11.72 -21.76
C TYR A 517 23.49 -12.37 -20.50
N PHE A 518 22.32 -11.96 -20.05
CA PHE A 518 21.65 -12.52 -18.89
C PHE A 518 20.38 -13.24 -19.32
N ASP A 519 20.19 -14.48 -18.84
CA ASP A 519 18.95 -15.23 -19.01
C ASP A 519 18.14 -15.14 -17.70
N PRO A 520 16.95 -14.51 -17.72
CA PRO A 520 16.16 -14.36 -16.51
C PRO A 520 15.58 -15.68 -15.98
N ASN A 521 15.44 -16.71 -16.80
CA ASN A 521 14.81 -17.97 -16.41
C ASN A 521 15.73 -18.82 -15.54
N ASP A 522 17.00 -18.95 -15.92
CA ASP A 522 18.00 -19.71 -15.16
C ASP A 522 19.01 -18.83 -14.42
N ARG A 523 18.96 -17.52 -14.63
CA ARG A 523 19.83 -16.49 -14.04
C ARG A 523 21.29 -16.63 -14.45
N SER A 524 21.55 -17.33 -15.53
CA SER A 524 22.89 -17.46 -16.06
C SER A 524 23.37 -16.17 -16.71
N THR A 525 24.65 -15.88 -16.58
CA THR A 525 25.31 -14.78 -17.27
C THR A 525 26.39 -15.34 -18.16
N GLN A 526 26.31 -15.04 -19.45
CA GLN A 526 27.28 -15.48 -20.46
C GLN A 526 28.10 -14.29 -20.96
N PRO A 527 29.42 -14.43 -21.12
CA PRO A 527 30.25 -13.38 -21.72
C PRO A 527 29.82 -13.12 -23.16
N GLY A 528 29.58 -11.86 -23.51
CA GLY A 528 29.31 -11.40 -24.87
C GLY A 528 30.53 -10.79 -25.58
N GLY A 529 31.70 -10.79 -24.90
CA GLY A 529 32.93 -10.25 -25.46
C GLY A 529 33.12 -8.75 -25.18
N LYS A 530 34.05 -8.15 -25.92
CA LYS A 530 34.36 -6.72 -25.83
C LYS A 530 33.91 -6.01 -27.10
N THR A 531 33.53 -4.77 -26.99
CA THR A 531 33.17 -3.90 -28.13
C THR A 531 33.74 -2.51 -27.95
N THR A 532 33.82 -1.78 -29.04
CA THR A 532 34.27 -0.39 -29.04
C THR A 532 33.22 0.51 -29.66
N VAL A 533 33.19 1.75 -29.26
CA VAL A 533 32.31 2.75 -29.89
C VAL A 533 32.85 3.09 -31.28
N GLN A 534 31.99 3.00 -32.28
CA GLN A 534 32.25 3.40 -33.65
C GLN A 534 31.21 4.43 -34.09
N ALA A 535 31.65 5.57 -34.60
CA ALA A 535 30.74 6.66 -35.01
C ALA A 535 29.71 7.03 -33.93
N SER A 536 30.11 7.11 -32.65
CA SER A 536 29.28 7.41 -31.49
C SER A 536 28.20 6.34 -31.20
N LYS A 537 28.34 5.12 -31.71
CA LYS A 537 27.41 3.99 -31.49
C LYS A 537 28.15 2.73 -31.06
N ILE A 538 27.47 1.92 -30.28
CA ILE A 538 27.81 0.51 -30.06
C ILE A 538 26.91 -0.32 -30.97
N VAL A 539 27.49 -1.31 -31.65
CA VAL A 539 26.77 -2.33 -32.42
C VAL A 539 27.09 -3.70 -31.84
N ILE A 540 26.03 -4.43 -31.46
CA ILE A 540 26.11 -5.81 -30.99
C ILE A 540 25.33 -6.64 -32.00
N GLY A 541 26.01 -7.53 -32.70
CA GLY A 541 25.41 -8.26 -33.80
C GLY A 541 25.51 -9.78 -33.67
N GLY A 542 24.80 -10.46 -34.54
CA GLY A 542 24.97 -11.88 -34.76
C GLY A 542 24.30 -12.80 -33.75
N PHE A 543 23.13 -12.45 -33.22
CA PHE A 543 22.34 -13.38 -32.39
C PHE A 543 20.92 -13.60 -32.96
N SER A 544 20.38 -14.77 -32.65
CA SER A 544 19.01 -15.15 -32.97
C SER A 544 18.19 -15.20 -31.70
N LEU A 545 16.96 -14.70 -31.74
CA LEU A 545 16.00 -14.77 -30.64
C LEU A 545 14.80 -15.62 -31.09
N PRO A 546 14.54 -16.77 -30.45
CA PRO A 546 13.40 -17.62 -30.82
C PRO A 546 12.06 -16.91 -30.61
N ALA A 547 10.99 -17.44 -31.20
CA ALA A 547 9.63 -16.95 -31.05
C ALA A 547 9.24 -16.80 -29.57
N LYS A 548 8.61 -15.67 -29.17
CA LYS A 548 8.12 -15.40 -27.83
C LYS A 548 9.19 -15.49 -26.74
N LYS A 549 10.47 -15.35 -27.09
CA LYS A 549 11.60 -15.36 -26.15
C LYS A 549 12.18 -13.97 -25.95
N GLU A 550 12.82 -13.82 -24.82
CA GLU A 550 13.45 -12.61 -24.35
C GLU A 550 14.95 -12.77 -24.15
N LYS A 551 15.68 -11.70 -24.15
CA LYS A 551 17.10 -11.64 -23.83
C LYS A 551 17.45 -10.31 -23.18
N LEU A 552 18.28 -10.37 -22.16
CA LEU A 552 18.83 -9.18 -21.54
C LEU A 552 20.32 -9.03 -21.88
N ILE A 553 20.72 -7.82 -22.27
CA ILE A 553 22.09 -7.44 -22.55
C ILE A 553 22.53 -6.41 -21.54
N VAL A 554 23.67 -6.62 -20.90
CA VAL A 554 24.30 -5.65 -20.03
C VAL A 554 25.63 -5.23 -20.66
N VAL A 555 25.80 -3.93 -20.87
CA VAL A 555 27.00 -3.34 -21.48
C VAL A 555 27.64 -2.41 -20.45
N THR A 556 28.87 -2.74 -20.04
CA THR A 556 29.60 -2.04 -19.00
C THR A 556 30.80 -1.28 -19.59
N ALA A 557 30.93 0.00 -19.28
CA ALA A 557 32.11 0.78 -19.66
C ALA A 557 33.33 0.28 -18.86
N ASN A 558 34.48 0.10 -19.60
CA ASN A 558 35.76 -0.35 -19.02
C ASN A 558 36.58 0.81 -18.47
#